data_bf91a35ad96ee0a58c96a901b4f69f08
#
_entry.id   bf91a35ad96ee0a58c96a901b4f69f08
#
_cell.length_a   1.000
_cell.length_b   1.000
_cell.length_c   1.000
_cell.angle_alpha   90.00
_cell.angle_beta   90.00
_cell.angle_gamma   90.00
#
_symmetry.space_group_name_H-M   'P 1'
#
loop_
_entity.id
_entity.type
_entity.pdbx_description
1 polymer ?
#
loop_
_entity_poly.entity_id
_entity_poly.type
_entity_poly.pdbx_seq_one_letter_code
_entity_poly.pdbx_strand_id
1 'polypeptide(L)'
;MSFTGLSQDDRNNMLHAIGAASVDELFSDIPLRIQVSELEGLPMPLSEMEIERAASAVEGENHQFKTTFLGAGAYNHYVPPVVDEISSRSEFYTSYTPYQPEVSQGTLGAIFEFQTMMSRLTGMDLTNASMYDGATSMAEAAMMAIRTNNRSRILVSRSVHPNYRRVLNTYAWAAGFEVAEIPAVNGVTDIIKCRELAGSDTSAVIIQSPNFFGLIEDIGSFSEVAGGISSILITVVAEAMSMGKLEGPGELGADAVCGEVQSFGNALNFGGPYAGYISAKKEFMRRIPGRLVGETLDSEGN
;
A
#
# COMPACT_ATOMS: atom_id res chain seq x y z
N MET A 1 -1.25 -23.54 -26.89
CA MET A 1 -0.61 -24.79 -26.38
C MET A 1 -0.98 -24.93 -24.91
N SER A 2 -1.50 -26.06 -24.49
CA SER A 2 -1.72 -26.32 -23.06
C SER A 2 -0.40 -26.71 -22.40
N PHE A 3 0.00 -26.01 -21.34
CA PHE A 3 1.20 -26.38 -20.57
C PHE A 3 1.06 -27.73 -19.84
N THR A 4 -0.15 -28.29 -19.79
CA THR A 4 -0.40 -29.61 -19.18
C THR A 4 -0.02 -30.78 -20.07
N GLY A 5 0.27 -30.57 -21.35
CA GLY A 5 0.72 -31.60 -22.28
C GLY A 5 -0.27 -32.74 -22.54
N LEU A 6 -1.50 -32.65 -22.03
CA LEU A 6 -2.52 -33.69 -22.21
C LEU A 6 -3.07 -33.68 -23.63
N SER A 7 -2.96 -34.83 -24.30
CA SER A 7 -3.66 -35.07 -25.59
C SER A 7 -5.16 -35.35 -25.39
N GLN A 8 -5.94 -35.37 -26.46
CA GLN A 8 -7.34 -35.78 -26.37
C GLN A 8 -7.47 -37.25 -25.93
N ASP A 9 -6.54 -38.11 -26.34
CA ASP A 9 -6.53 -39.51 -25.95
C ASP A 9 -6.24 -39.67 -24.45
N ASP A 10 -5.32 -38.88 -23.90
CA ASP A 10 -5.08 -38.86 -22.45
C ASP A 10 -6.35 -38.48 -21.70
N ARG A 11 -7.06 -37.42 -22.14
CA ARG A 11 -8.33 -37.00 -21.50
C ARG A 11 -9.39 -38.09 -21.59
N ASN A 12 -9.54 -38.75 -22.76
CA ASN A 12 -10.48 -39.84 -22.94
C ASN A 12 -10.15 -41.03 -22.02
N ASN A 13 -8.87 -41.38 -21.90
CA ASN A 13 -8.40 -42.43 -20.98
C ASN A 13 -8.68 -42.09 -19.53
N MET A 14 -8.47 -40.84 -19.12
CA MET A 14 -8.77 -40.37 -17.78
C MET A 14 -10.29 -40.43 -17.48
N LEU A 15 -11.12 -39.95 -18.39
CA LEU A 15 -12.59 -40.03 -18.26
C LEU A 15 -13.05 -41.48 -18.14
N HIS A 16 -12.52 -42.38 -19.00
CA HIS A 16 -12.84 -43.82 -18.93
C HIS A 16 -12.43 -44.43 -17.57
N ALA A 17 -11.23 -44.07 -17.07
CA ALA A 17 -10.73 -44.58 -15.81
C ALA A 17 -11.60 -44.21 -14.59
N ILE A 18 -12.27 -43.04 -14.63
CA ILE A 18 -13.18 -42.57 -13.57
C ILE A 18 -14.65 -42.89 -13.86
N GLY A 19 -14.95 -43.51 -15.02
CA GLY A 19 -16.31 -43.90 -15.41
C GLY A 19 -17.20 -42.74 -15.86
N ALA A 20 -16.63 -41.64 -16.32
CA ALA A 20 -17.37 -40.48 -16.85
C ALA A 20 -17.34 -40.47 -18.38
N ALA A 21 -18.46 -40.09 -19.01
CA ALA A 21 -18.58 -40.01 -20.46
C ALA A 21 -18.03 -38.69 -21.04
N SER A 22 -18.03 -37.63 -20.23
CA SER A 22 -17.52 -36.30 -20.62
C SER A 22 -17.03 -35.50 -19.40
N VAL A 23 -16.31 -34.41 -19.65
CA VAL A 23 -15.95 -33.45 -18.60
C VAL A 23 -17.19 -32.79 -17.99
N ASP A 24 -18.23 -32.54 -18.79
CA ASP A 24 -19.48 -31.91 -18.32
C ASP A 24 -20.23 -32.81 -17.32
N GLU A 25 -20.10 -34.12 -17.45
CA GLU A 25 -20.70 -35.07 -16.48
C GLU A 25 -20.10 -34.89 -15.06
N LEU A 26 -18.86 -34.44 -14.94
CA LEU A 26 -18.23 -34.19 -13.65
C LEU A 26 -18.87 -33.03 -12.88
N PHE A 27 -19.69 -32.23 -13.54
CA PHE A 27 -20.43 -31.11 -12.97
C PHE A 27 -21.92 -31.42 -12.81
N SER A 28 -22.32 -32.70 -12.90
CA SER A 28 -23.73 -33.13 -12.84
C SER A 28 -24.42 -32.84 -11.49
N ASP A 29 -23.67 -32.64 -10.43
CA ASP A 29 -24.14 -32.22 -9.12
C ASP A 29 -24.50 -30.72 -9.04
N ILE A 30 -24.07 -29.92 -10.02
CA ILE A 30 -24.42 -28.50 -10.14
C ILE A 30 -25.76 -28.39 -10.87
N PRO A 31 -26.81 -27.80 -10.25
CA PRO A 31 -28.10 -27.63 -10.93
C PRO A 31 -27.98 -26.84 -12.23
N LEU A 32 -28.58 -27.34 -13.31
CA LEU A 32 -28.52 -26.72 -14.66
C LEU A 32 -28.91 -25.23 -14.68
N ARG A 33 -29.81 -24.82 -13.79
CA ARG A 33 -30.27 -23.42 -13.68
C ARG A 33 -29.19 -22.42 -13.22
N ILE A 34 -28.09 -22.90 -12.66
CA ILE A 34 -26.96 -22.08 -12.21
C ILE A 34 -25.68 -22.38 -12.97
N GLN A 35 -25.70 -23.33 -13.91
CA GLN A 35 -24.59 -23.55 -14.81
C GLN A 35 -24.57 -22.46 -15.87
N VAL A 36 -23.37 -21.95 -16.14
CA VAL A 36 -23.10 -21.00 -17.22
C VAL A 36 -22.25 -21.72 -18.26
N SER A 37 -22.82 -22.01 -19.40
CA SER A 37 -22.13 -22.73 -20.50
C SER A 37 -21.13 -21.85 -21.25
N GLU A 38 -21.43 -20.56 -21.34
CA GLU A 38 -20.57 -19.56 -22.01
C GLU A 38 -20.61 -18.25 -21.26
N LEU A 39 -19.46 -17.60 -21.14
CA LEU A 39 -19.37 -16.25 -20.60
C LEU A 39 -19.60 -15.24 -21.72
N GLU A 40 -20.80 -14.68 -21.77
CA GLU A 40 -21.15 -13.67 -22.76
C GLU A 40 -20.20 -12.46 -22.70
N GLY A 41 -19.80 -11.97 -23.87
CA GLY A 41 -18.96 -10.78 -24.00
C GLY A 41 -17.46 -11.00 -23.81
N LEU A 42 -17.01 -12.22 -23.59
CA LEU A 42 -15.58 -12.52 -23.64
C LEU A 42 -15.13 -12.75 -25.10
N PRO A 43 -14.06 -12.07 -25.52
CA PRO A 43 -13.47 -12.35 -26.83
C PRO A 43 -12.84 -13.75 -26.87
N MET A 44 -12.68 -14.30 -28.06
CA MET A 44 -11.94 -15.54 -28.28
C MET A 44 -10.49 -15.38 -27.75
N PRO A 45 -9.88 -16.45 -27.20
CA PRO A 45 -8.50 -16.41 -26.76
C PRO A 45 -7.56 -16.10 -27.94
N LEU A 46 -6.59 -15.23 -27.66
CA LEU A 46 -5.55 -14.84 -28.60
C LEU A 46 -4.27 -15.65 -28.33
N SER A 47 -3.47 -15.85 -29.38
CA SER A 47 -2.10 -16.33 -29.23
C SER A 47 -1.22 -15.26 -28.60
N GLU A 48 -0.08 -15.65 -28.02
CA GLU A 48 0.90 -14.73 -27.40
C GLU A 48 1.28 -13.59 -28.35
N MET A 49 1.59 -13.92 -29.62
CA MET A 49 1.94 -12.93 -30.62
C MET A 49 0.79 -11.96 -30.96
N GLU A 50 -0.46 -12.42 -30.93
CA GLU A 50 -1.63 -11.55 -31.13
C GLU A 50 -1.86 -10.64 -29.92
N ILE A 51 -1.65 -11.13 -28.70
CA ILE A 51 -1.73 -10.34 -27.47
C ILE A 51 -0.65 -9.24 -27.49
N GLU A 52 0.59 -9.56 -27.82
CA GLU A 52 1.68 -8.59 -27.93
C GLU A 52 1.34 -7.47 -28.94
N ARG A 53 0.81 -7.84 -30.11
CA ARG A 53 0.40 -6.86 -31.11
C ARG A 53 -0.75 -5.98 -30.65
N ALA A 54 -1.74 -6.58 -29.99
CA ALA A 54 -2.88 -5.83 -29.45
C ALA A 54 -2.45 -4.88 -28.33
N ALA A 55 -1.59 -5.35 -27.40
CA ALA A 55 -1.04 -4.52 -26.33
C ALA A 55 -0.20 -3.36 -26.89
N SER A 56 0.68 -3.63 -27.84
CA SER A 56 1.50 -2.59 -28.48
C SER A 56 0.67 -1.56 -29.25
N ALA A 57 -0.44 -1.97 -29.86
CA ALA A 57 -1.35 -1.04 -30.53
C ALA A 57 -2.00 -0.09 -29.52
N VAL A 58 -2.49 -0.61 -28.38
CA VAL A 58 -3.07 0.22 -27.31
C VAL A 58 -2.01 1.12 -26.66
N GLU A 59 -0.80 0.62 -26.43
CA GLU A 59 0.33 1.41 -25.94
C GLU A 59 0.64 2.59 -26.87
N GLY A 60 0.62 2.35 -28.19
CA GLY A 60 0.86 3.37 -29.22
C GLY A 60 -0.15 4.51 -29.26
N GLU A 61 -1.34 4.36 -28.64
CA GLU A 61 -2.34 5.42 -28.49
C GLU A 61 -1.99 6.41 -27.36
N ASN A 62 -1.04 6.07 -26.48
CA ASN A 62 -0.62 6.95 -25.41
C ASN A 62 0.34 8.03 -25.91
N HIS A 63 0.11 9.26 -25.48
CA HIS A 63 1.06 10.35 -25.74
C HIS A 63 2.31 10.21 -24.86
N GLN A 64 3.45 10.09 -25.50
CA GLN A 64 4.74 10.10 -24.82
C GLN A 64 5.27 11.54 -24.71
N PHE A 65 5.35 12.07 -23.51
CA PHE A 65 5.93 13.38 -23.24
C PHE A 65 7.41 13.25 -22.86
N LYS A 66 8.27 14.09 -23.46
CA LYS A 66 9.69 14.16 -23.06
C LYS A 66 9.87 14.69 -21.63
N THR A 67 8.96 15.56 -21.21
CA THR A 67 8.99 16.21 -19.89
C THR A 67 7.55 16.37 -19.41
N THR A 68 7.31 16.03 -18.15
CA THR A 68 6.01 16.19 -17.51
C THR A 68 6.16 16.91 -16.17
N PHE A 69 5.22 17.80 -15.86
CA PHE A 69 5.10 18.47 -14.56
C PHE A 69 3.76 18.16 -13.90
N LEU A 70 3.19 16.99 -14.23
CA LEU A 70 1.82 16.67 -13.82
C LEU A 70 1.67 16.52 -12.31
N GLY A 71 2.60 15.90 -11.62
CA GLY A 71 2.57 15.73 -10.16
C GLY A 71 1.43 14.82 -9.67
N ALA A 72 0.70 15.31 -8.66
CA ALA A 72 -0.44 14.62 -8.04
C ALA A 72 -0.11 13.29 -7.34
N GLY A 73 1.08 13.20 -6.72
CA GLY A 73 1.50 12.05 -5.90
C GLY A 73 2.10 10.88 -6.67
N ALA A 74 2.23 10.99 -7.99
CA ALA A 74 2.90 10.01 -8.82
C ALA A 74 3.98 10.71 -9.65
N TYR A 75 5.25 10.39 -9.37
CA TYR A 75 6.39 11.08 -9.95
C TYR A 75 7.32 10.08 -10.61
N ASN A 76 7.87 10.45 -11.77
CA ASN A 76 8.83 9.62 -12.47
C ASN A 76 10.22 9.79 -11.84
N HIS A 77 10.79 8.70 -11.36
CA HIS A 77 12.14 8.64 -10.82
C HIS A 77 13.00 7.69 -11.66
N TYR A 78 14.31 7.93 -11.65
CA TYR A 78 15.25 6.99 -12.22
C TYR A 78 15.31 5.73 -11.34
N VAL A 79 15.01 4.59 -11.92
CA VAL A 79 15.18 3.27 -11.29
C VAL A 79 16.49 2.67 -11.81
N PRO A 80 17.49 2.42 -10.95
CA PRO A 80 18.72 1.79 -11.38
C PRO A 80 18.49 0.38 -11.93
N PRO A 81 19.19 -0.04 -13.02
CA PRO A 81 19.05 -1.38 -13.59
C PRO A 81 19.29 -2.53 -12.60
N VAL A 82 20.06 -2.29 -11.55
CA VAL A 82 20.32 -3.28 -10.50
C VAL A 82 19.04 -3.69 -9.77
N VAL A 83 18.01 -2.84 -9.74
CA VAL A 83 16.72 -3.16 -9.12
C VAL A 83 16.04 -4.31 -9.88
N ASP A 84 15.99 -4.23 -11.22
CA ASP A 84 15.45 -5.29 -12.07
C ASP A 84 16.27 -6.56 -11.96
N GLU A 85 17.61 -6.44 -11.98
CA GLU A 85 18.52 -7.58 -11.84
C GLU A 85 18.30 -8.35 -10.52
N ILE A 86 18.18 -7.64 -9.40
CA ILE A 86 17.99 -8.28 -8.10
C ILE A 86 16.56 -8.81 -7.95
N SER A 87 15.55 -8.03 -8.33
CA SER A 87 14.15 -8.43 -8.15
C SER A 87 13.72 -9.60 -9.04
N SER A 88 14.38 -9.76 -10.20
CA SER A 88 14.14 -10.88 -11.12
C SER A 88 14.85 -12.18 -10.73
N ARG A 89 15.74 -12.16 -9.73
CA ARG A 89 16.40 -13.38 -9.24
C ARG A 89 15.37 -14.36 -8.67
N SER A 90 15.55 -15.64 -8.94
CA SER A 90 14.60 -16.68 -8.54
C SER A 90 14.33 -16.70 -7.03
N GLU A 91 15.31 -16.35 -6.21
CA GLU A 91 15.21 -16.31 -4.74
C GLU A 91 14.15 -15.31 -4.27
N PHE A 92 13.95 -14.20 -5.02
CA PHE A 92 12.92 -13.20 -4.74
C PHE A 92 11.65 -13.44 -5.57
N TYR A 93 11.81 -13.67 -6.89
CA TYR A 93 10.69 -13.78 -7.81
C TYR A 93 9.77 -14.96 -7.49
N THR A 94 10.31 -16.10 -7.05
CA THR A 94 9.53 -17.29 -6.68
C THR A 94 9.20 -17.34 -5.19
N SER A 95 9.62 -16.38 -4.39
CA SER A 95 9.34 -16.37 -2.96
C SER A 95 7.84 -16.25 -2.70
N TYR A 96 7.37 -16.99 -1.71
CA TYR A 96 6.02 -16.88 -1.19
C TYR A 96 6.02 -16.16 0.17
N THR A 97 4.87 -15.87 0.74
CA THR A 97 4.77 -15.27 2.07
C THR A 97 5.61 -16.08 3.08
N PRO A 98 6.55 -15.44 3.79
CA PRO A 98 7.50 -16.14 4.67
C PRO A 98 6.82 -16.57 5.99
N TYR A 99 6.00 -17.62 5.94
CA TYR A 99 5.33 -18.17 7.11
C TYR A 99 6.26 -19.02 7.97
N GLN A 100 7.20 -19.71 7.33
CA GLN A 100 8.18 -20.57 7.99
C GLN A 100 9.54 -19.86 8.00
N PRO A 101 9.97 -19.29 9.15
CA PRO A 101 11.22 -18.55 9.22
C PRO A 101 12.43 -19.41 8.86
N GLU A 102 12.40 -20.71 9.14
CA GLU A 102 13.51 -21.63 8.90
C GLU A 102 13.92 -21.73 7.42
N VAL A 103 12.96 -21.55 6.50
CA VAL A 103 13.20 -21.65 5.04
C VAL A 103 13.12 -20.29 4.35
N SER A 104 12.87 -19.20 5.08
CA SER A 104 12.61 -17.87 4.53
C SER A 104 13.54 -16.80 5.10
N GLN A 105 14.67 -17.16 5.66
CA GLN A 105 15.59 -16.25 6.35
C GLN A 105 16.05 -15.09 5.45
N GLY A 106 16.37 -15.35 4.19
CA GLY A 106 16.79 -14.32 3.25
C GLY A 106 15.69 -13.28 2.96
N THR A 107 14.45 -13.73 2.73
CA THR A 107 13.31 -12.86 2.52
C THR A 107 12.97 -12.06 3.78
N LEU A 108 12.98 -12.70 4.94
CA LEU A 108 12.76 -12.04 6.23
C LEU A 108 13.85 -11.02 6.55
N GLY A 109 15.13 -11.34 6.25
CA GLY A 109 16.24 -10.41 6.39
C GLY A 109 16.05 -9.15 5.54
N ALA A 110 15.68 -9.30 4.27
CA ALA A 110 15.40 -8.17 3.38
C ALA A 110 14.24 -7.30 3.91
N ILE A 111 13.17 -7.90 4.41
CA ILE A 111 12.04 -7.16 5.03
C ILE A 111 12.50 -6.43 6.29
N PHE A 112 13.29 -7.09 7.14
CA PHE A 112 13.82 -6.49 8.38
C PHE A 112 14.71 -5.28 8.08
N GLU A 113 15.59 -5.37 7.08
CA GLU A 113 16.40 -4.25 6.61
C GLU A 113 15.54 -3.09 6.08
N PHE A 114 14.50 -3.39 5.27
CA PHE A 114 13.54 -2.38 4.81
C PHE A 114 12.88 -1.67 6.00
N GLN A 115 12.36 -2.39 6.97
CA GLN A 115 11.75 -1.83 8.17
C GLN A 115 12.74 -0.89 8.89
N THR A 116 13.99 -1.31 9.04
CA THR A 116 15.03 -0.53 9.70
C THR A 116 15.36 0.76 8.93
N MET A 117 15.51 0.67 7.61
CA MET A 117 15.77 1.83 6.77
C MET A 117 14.63 2.86 6.82
N MET A 118 13.38 2.37 6.72
CA MET A 118 12.20 3.23 6.81
C MET A 118 12.05 3.88 8.18
N SER A 119 12.32 3.14 9.26
CA SER A 119 12.29 3.70 10.63
C SER A 119 13.30 4.85 10.76
N ARG A 120 14.51 4.70 10.22
CA ARG A 120 15.54 5.74 10.23
C ARG A 120 15.15 6.97 9.40
N LEU A 121 14.61 6.75 8.19
CA LEU A 121 14.19 7.85 7.32
C LEU A 121 13.03 8.65 7.90
N THR A 122 12.12 7.99 8.57
CA THR A 122 10.94 8.63 9.18
C THR A 122 11.19 9.20 10.57
N GLY A 123 12.32 8.86 11.21
CA GLY A 123 12.59 9.20 12.61
C GLY A 123 11.69 8.45 13.60
N MET A 124 11.24 7.24 13.25
CA MET A 124 10.33 6.42 14.05
C MET A 124 11.02 5.19 14.63
N ASP A 125 10.42 4.62 15.70
CA ASP A 125 10.98 3.46 16.40
C ASP A 125 10.82 2.16 15.61
N LEU A 126 9.75 2.04 14.82
CA LEU A 126 9.42 0.83 14.08
C LEU A 126 8.63 1.13 12.81
N THR A 127 8.74 0.25 11.84
CA THR A 127 7.99 0.28 10.58
C THR A 127 7.46 -1.11 10.26
N ASN A 128 6.27 -1.20 9.67
CA ASN A 128 5.74 -2.47 9.19
C ASN A 128 6.43 -2.95 7.90
N ALA A 129 6.23 -4.21 7.54
CA ALA A 129 6.84 -4.81 6.37
C ALA A 129 6.42 -4.14 5.06
N SER A 130 5.15 -3.81 4.91
CA SER A 130 4.55 -3.04 3.81
C SER A 130 3.05 -2.88 3.98
N MET A 131 2.49 -1.97 3.17
CA MET A 131 1.07 -1.82 2.89
C MET A 131 0.87 -1.81 1.37
N TYR A 132 -0.36 -1.83 0.88
CA TYR A 132 -0.63 -1.83 -0.56
C TYR A 132 -0.22 -0.53 -1.24
N ASP A 133 -0.56 0.60 -0.62
CA ASP A 133 -0.24 1.94 -1.11
C ASP A 133 -0.30 2.97 0.04
N GLY A 134 0.07 4.21 -0.26
CA GLY A 134 0.05 5.29 0.72
C GLY A 134 -1.36 5.67 1.18
N ALA A 135 -2.37 5.55 0.32
CA ALA A 135 -3.75 5.90 0.67
C ALA A 135 -4.35 4.92 1.69
N THR A 136 -4.15 3.62 1.46
CA THR A 136 -4.56 2.57 2.41
C THR A 136 -3.72 2.63 3.68
N SER A 137 -2.43 2.96 3.58
CA SER A 137 -1.56 3.17 4.74
C SER A 137 -2.11 4.28 5.65
N MET A 138 -2.53 5.41 5.10
CA MET A 138 -3.13 6.51 5.87
C MET A 138 -4.45 6.08 6.52
N ALA A 139 -5.32 5.38 5.80
CA ALA A 139 -6.59 4.91 6.34
C ALA A 139 -6.39 3.90 7.49
N GLU A 140 -5.44 2.97 7.33
CA GLU A 140 -5.11 2.00 8.37
C GLU A 140 -4.40 2.65 9.57
N ALA A 141 -3.58 3.68 9.37
CA ALA A 141 -3.00 4.47 10.47
C ALA A 141 -4.10 5.21 11.26
N ALA A 142 -5.12 5.75 10.59
CA ALA A 142 -6.29 6.33 11.24
C ALA A 142 -7.06 5.28 12.06
N MET A 143 -7.28 4.09 11.51
CA MET A 143 -7.90 2.97 12.22
C MET A 143 -7.07 2.51 13.43
N MET A 144 -5.73 2.52 13.31
CA MET A 144 -4.82 2.26 14.43
C MET A 144 -5.03 3.28 15.55
N ALA A 145 -5.14 4.56 15.22
CA ALA A 145 -5.38 5.62 16.20
C ALA A 145 -6.71 5.41 16.93
N ILE A 146 -7.79 5.14 16.21
CA ILE A 146 -9.13 4.86 16.78
C ILE A 146 -9.07 3.68 17.76
N ARG A 147 -8.44 2.57 17.35
CA ARG A 147 -8.25 1.40 18.21
C ARG A 147 -7.36 1.65 19.42
N THR A 148 -6.51 2.69 19.36
CA THR A 148 -5.58 3.02 20.45
C THR A 148 -6.24 3.80 21.56
N ASN A 149 -7.00 4.84 21.22
CA ASN A 149 -7.58 5.77 22.21
C ASN A 149 -9.11 5.67 22.33
N ASN A 150 -9.76 4.79 21.55
CA ASN A 150 -11.21 4.57 21.54
C ASN A 150 -12.03 5.84 21.27
N ARG A 151 -11.50 6.76 20.48
CA ARG A 151 -12.20 7.95 20.00
C ARG A 151 -12.63 7.76 18.56
N SER A 152 -13.66 8.46 18.10
CA SER A 152 -14.34 8.16 16.83
C SER A 152 -14.22 9.27 15.78
N ARG A 153 -13.38 10.27 16.00
CA ARG A 153 -13.25 11.39 15.08
C ARG A 153 -11.83 11.57 14.59
N ILE A 154 -11.66 11.71 13.29
CA ILE A 154 -10.40 12.01 12.62
C ILE A 154 -10.46 13.42 12.04
N LEU A 155 -9.46 14.24 12.33
CA LEU A 155 -9.23 15.51 11.65
C LEU A 155 -8.21 15.30 10.54
N VAL A 156 -8.54 15.62 9.30
CA VAL A 156 -7.64 15.49 8.15
C VAL A 156 -7.50 16.81 7.42
N SER A 157 -6.29 17.22 7.10
CA SER A 157 -6.07 18.45 6.34
C SER A 157 -6.59 18.35 4.89
N ARG A 158 -7.16 19.43 4.38
CA ARG A 158 -7.51 19.56 2.96
C ARG A 158 -6.30 19.61 2.04
N SER A 159 -5.09 19.87 2.57
CA SER A 159 -3.83 19.80 1.85
C SER A 159 -3.27 18.36 1.70
N VAL A 160 -3.90 17.37 2.34
CA VAL A 160 -3.64 15.94 2.09
C VAL A 160 -4.16 15.57 0.70
N HIS A 161 -3.45 14.67 0.03
CA HIS A 161 -3.80 14.15 -1.29
C HIS A 161 -5.30 13.80 -1.40
N PRO A 162 -6.03 14.32 -2.39
CA PRO A 162 -7.48 14.15 -2.46
C PRO A 162 -7.93 12.68 -2.55
N ASN A 163 -7.20 11.82 -3.26
CA ASN A 163 -7.51 10.40 -3.31
C ASN A 163 -7.32 9.72 -1.95
N TYR A 164 -6.30 10.10 -1.18
CA TYR A 164 -6.09 9.59 0.17
C TYR A 164 -7.28 9.93 1.09
N ARG A 165 -7.75 11.18 1.03
CA ARG A 165 -8.95 11.60 1.77
C ARG A 165 -10.21 10.83 1.36
N ARG A 166 -10.35 10.50 0.05
CA ARG A 166 -11.47 9.66 -0.43
C ARG A 166 -11.41 8.25 0.10
N VAL A 167 -10.22 7.62 0.12
CA VAL A 167 -10.02 6.30 0.73
C VAL A 167 -10.34 6.33 2.22
N LEU A 168 -9.84 7.33 2.96
CA LEU A 168 -10.16 7.51 4.37
C LEU A 168 -11.68 7.60 4.62
N ASN A 169 -12.40 8.37 3.79
CA ASN A 169 -13.86 8.48 3.89
C ASN A 169 -14.58 7.15 3.61
N THR A 170 -14.05 6.30 2.73
CA THR A 170 -14.59 4.96 2.49
C THR A 170 -14.43 4.08 3.73
N TYR A 171 -13.25 4.11 4.35
CA TYR A 171 -13.01 3.41 5.61
C TYR A 171 -13.91 3.94 6.74
N ALA A 172 -14.06 5.26 6.83
CA ALA A 172 -14.91 5.91 7.82
C ALA A 172 -16.37 5.47 7.70
N TRP A 173 -16.90 5.46 6.48
CA TRP A 173 -18.24 4.98 6.21
C TRP A 173 -18.42 3.51 6.62
N ALA A 174 -17.46 2.65 6.28
CA ALA A 174 -17.55 1.22 6.59
C ALA A 174 -17.41 0.91 8.09
N ALA A 175 -16.53 1.65 8.79
CA ALA A 175 -16.21 1.42 10.21
C ALA A 175 -17.02 2.31 11.18
N GLY A 176 -17.79 3.28 10.68
CA GLY A 176 -18.68 4.11 11.49
C GLY A 176 -17.99 5.19 12.30
N PHE A 177 -16.90 5.81 11.80
CA PHE A 177 -16.25 6.94 12.44
C PHE A 177 -16.38 8.24 11.62
N GLU A 178 -16.23 9.39 12.29
CA GLU A 178 -16.31 10.71 11.67
C GLU A 178 -14.99 11.16 11.10
N VAL A 179 -15.02 11.78 9.91
CA VAL A 179 -13.90 12.50 9.32
C VAL A 179 -14.29 13.96 9.12
N ALA A 180 -13.54 14.87 9.76
CA ALA A 180 -13.70 16.30 9.60
C ALA A 180 -12.46 16.90 8.92
N GLU A 181 -12.70 17.78 7.94
CA GLU A 181 -11.61 18.40 7.19
C GLU A 181 -11.13 19.69 7.87
N ILE A 182 -9.81 19.81 8.04
CA ILE A 182 -9.16 21.08 8.44
C ILE A 182 -8.94 21.88 7.16
N PRO A 183 -9.42 23.14 7.06
CA PRO A 183 -9.19 23.99 5.91
C PRO A 183 -7.70 24.22 5.63
N ALA A 184 -7.39 24.57 4.38
CA ALA A 184 -6.07 25.06 3.99
C ALA A 184 -6.17 26.56 3.63
N VAL A 185 -5.19 27.34 4.08
CA VAL A 185 -5.04 28.75 3.80
C VAL A 185 -3.68 28.98 3.15
N ASN A 186 -3.65 29.65 2.01
CA ASN A 186 -2.42 29.85 1.23
C ASN A 186 -1.67 28.54 0.90
N GLY A 187 -2.42 27.44 0.74
CA GLY A 187 -1.86 26.13 0.38
C GLY A 187 -1.31 25.30 1.57
N VAL A 188 -1.32 25.82 2.78
CA VAL A 188 -0.92 25.09 4.00
C VAL A 188 -2.11 24.89 4.94
N THR A 189 -2.03 23.90 5.79
CA THR A 189 -3.09 23.56 6.76
C THR A 189 -3.31 24.70 7.76
N ASP A 190 -4.56 25.11 7.95
CA ASP A 190 -4.92 26.17 8.92
C ASP A 190 -4.81 25.63 10.36
N ILE A 191 -3.72 25.97 11.04
CA ILE A 191 -3.45 25.55 12.43
C ILE A 191 -4.47 26.13 13.42
N ILE A 192 -5.00 27.34 13.15
CA ILE A 192 -6.00 27.97 14.03
C ILE A 192 -7.29 27.18 13.98
N LYS A 193 -7.74 26.84 12.75
CA LYS A 193 -8.92 25.99 12.57
C LYS A 193 -8.71 24.58 13.10
N CYS A 194 -7.49 24.02 12.98
CA CYS A 194 -7.17 22.75 13.62
C CYS A 194 -7.41 22.80 15.12
N ARG A 195 -6.92 23.84 15.83
CA ARG A 195 -7.14 24.04 17.26
C ARG A 195 -8.62 24.21 17.64
N GLU A 196 -9.40 24.90 16.81
CA GLU A 196 -10.84 25.08 17.02
C GLU A 196 -11.64 23.78 16.87
N LEU A 197 -11.23 22.93 15.90
CA LEU A 197 -11.89 21.65 15.60
C LEU A 197 -11.47 20.53 16.53
N ALA A 198 -10.27 20.62 17.11
CA ALA A 198 -9.69 19.62 17.97
C ALA A 198 -10.44 19.53 19.32
N GLY A 199 -10.90 18.34 19.65
CA GLY A 199 -11.69 18.07 20.86
C GLY A 199 -11.35 16.73 21.50
N SER A 200 -12.00 16.46 22.64
CA SER A 200 -11.80 15.21 23.39
C SER A 200 -12.23 13.95 22.65
N ASP A 201 -13.02 14.09 21.58
CA ASP A 201 -13.48 13.05 20.68
C ASP A 201 -12.51 12.79 19.52
N THR A 202 -11.52 13.67 19.32
CA THR A 202 -10.54 13.57 18.23
C THR A 202 -9.54 12.44 18.51
N SER A 203 -9.54 11.43 17.65
CA SER A 203 -8.62 10.29 17.71
C SER A 203 -7.26 10.63 17.12
N ALA A 204 -7.25 11.23 15.93
CA ALA A 204 -6.02 11.64 15.25
C ALA A 204 -6.20 12.95 14.50
N VAL A 205 -5.07 13.65 14.33
CA VAL A 205 -4.88 14.75 13.40
C VAL A 205 -3.98 14.24 12.27
N ILE A 206 -4.40 14.40 11.02
CA ILE A 206 -3.68 13.92 9.83
C ILE A 206 -3.29 15.12 8.96
N ILE A 207 -2.00 15.27 8.72
CA ILE A 207 -1.42 16.24 7.79
C ILE A 207 -0.51 15.52 6.79
N GLN A 208 -0.16 16.18 5.70
CA GLN A 208 0.79 15.66 4.71
C GLN A 208 1.94 16.65 4.52
N SER A 209 3.17 16.18 4.60
CA SER A 209 4.34 17.04 4.36
C SER A 209 5.44 16.27 3.58
N PRO A 210 5.89 16.76 2.41
CA PRO A 210 5.29 17.86 1.65
C PRO A 210 3.83 17.59 1.30
N ASN A 211 3.00 18.65 1.33
CA ASN A 211 1.57 18.49 1.09
C ASN A 211 1.24 18.39 -0.41
N PHE A 212 -0.06 18.23 -0.74
CA PHE A 212 -0.49 18.05 -2.13
C PHE A 212 -0.11 19.22 -3.05
N PHE A 213 0.07 20.42 -2.50
CA PHE A 213 0.47 21.62 -3.23
C PHE A 213 2.01 21.79 -3.30
N GLY A 214 2.78 20.85 -2.75
CA GLY A 214 4.24 20.89 -2.72
C GLY A 214 4.82 21.78 -1.62
N LEU A 215 4.03 22.19 -0.64
CA LEU A 215 4.46 23.00 0.49
C LEU A 215 4.79 22.14 1.71
N ILE A 216 5.73 22.61 2.52
CA ILE A 216 6.12 21.95 3.77
C ILE A 216 5.24 22.45 4.90
N GLU A 217 4.63 21.53 5.65
CA GLU A 217 3.80 21.82 6.82
C GLU A 217 4.65 21.94 8.10
N ASP A 218 4.21 22.75 9.04
CA ASP A 218 4.83 22.87 10.36
C ASP A 218 4.37 21.73 11.27
N ILE A 219 5.01 20.56 11.13
CA ILE A 219 4.68 19.33 11.89
C ILE A 219 4.72 19.58 13.39
N GLY A 220 5.70 20.35 13.89
CA GLY A 220 5.86 20.65 15.31
C GLY A 220 4.65 21.34 15.93
N SER A 221 4.09 22.36 15.26
CA SER A 221 2.88 23.04 15.71
C SER A 221 1.67 22.09 15.77
N PHE A 222 1.53 21.17 14.82
CA PHE A 222 0.45 20.16 14.84
C PHE A 222 0.68 19.10 15.94
N SER A 223 1.93 18.76 16.24
CA SER A 223 2.29 17.90 17.37
C SER A 223 1.84 18.49 18.70
N GLU A 224 2.05 19.80 18.91
CA GLU A 224 1.56 20.50 20.10
C GLU A 224 0.03 20.46 20.20
N VAL A 225 -0.69 20.65 19.10
CA VAL A 225 -2.17 20.59 19.08
C VAL A 225 -2.65 19.18 19.42
N ALA A 226 -2.10 18.16 18.79
CA ALA A 226 -2.48 16.77 19.03
C ALA A 226 -2.14 16.35 20.47
N GLY A 227 -0.94 16.69 20.97
CA GLY A 227 -0.50 16.41 22.32
C GLY A 227 -1.38 17.08 23.38
N GLY A 228 -1.80 18.34 23.14
CA GLY A 228 -2.66 19.11 24.06
C GLY A 228 -4.03 18.47 24.32
N ILE A 229 -4.51 17.62 23.42
CA ILE A 229 -5.78 16.87 23.56
C ILE A 229 -5.56 15.36 23.68
N SER A 230 -4.32 14.89 23.82
CA SER A 230 -3.94 13.48 23.84
C SER A 230 -4.47 12.71 22.60
N SER A 231 -4.39 13.33 21.45
CA SER A 231 -4.67 12.77 20.14
C SER A 231 -3.38 12.30 19.46
N ILE A 232 -3.47 11.53 18.41
CA ILE A 232 -2.32 10.99 17.67
C ILE A 232 -2.07 11.88 16.44
N LEU A 233 -0.84 12.38 16.28
CA LEU A 233 -0.44 13.06 15.06
C LEU A 233 0.05 12.04 14.03
N ILE A 234 -0.62 11.95 12.89
CA ILE A 234 -0.24 11.14 11.74
C ILE A 234 0.25 12.07 10.64
N THR A 235 1.51 11.89 10.22
CA THR A 235 2.06 12.62 9.08
C THR A 235 2.13 11.71 7.86
N VAL A 236 1.56 12.17 6.75
CA VAL A 236 1.59 11.48 5.46
C VAL A 236 2.78 11.99 4.64
N VAL A 237 3.55 11.05 4.07
CA VAL A 237 4.61 11.35 3.09
C VAL A 237 4.25 10.64 1.79
N ALA A 238 3.67 11.38 0.85
CA ALA A 238 3.23 10.84 -0.43
C ALA A 238 4.38 10.65 -1.44
N GLU A 239 5.53 11.29 -1.21
CA GLU A 239 6.74 11.21 -2.03
C GLU A 239 7.94 10.91 -1.13
N ALA A 240 8.32 9.63 -1.08
CA ALA A 240 9.36 9.14 -0.17
C ALA A 240 10.74 9.77 -0.39
N MET A 241 11.08 10.20 -1.63
CA MET A 241 12.36 10.85 -1.93
C MET A 241 12.54 12.16 -1.18
N SER A 242 11.46 12.80 -0.73
CA SER A 242 11.51 14.01 0.09
C SER A 242 12.24 13.79 1.42
N MET A 243 12.16 12.58 2.00
CA MET A 243 12.84 12.22 3.24
C MET A 243 14.38 12.19 3.11
N GLY A 244 14.91 12.18 1.90
CA GLY A 244 16.36 12.35 1.66
C GLY A 244 16.84 13.80 1.81
N LYS A 245 15.94 14.77 1.97
CA LYS A 245 16.22 16.20 2.09
C LYS A 245 15.61 16.86 3.31
N LEU A 246 14.47 16.36 3.77
CA LEU A 246 13.74 16.88 4.91
C LEU A 246 14.02 16.02 6.12
N GLU A 247 13.95 16.62 7.28
CA GLU A 247 14.01 15.91 8.56
C GLU A 247 12.84 14.93 8.68
N GLY A 248 13.08 13.76 9.27
CA GLY A 248 12.04 12.73 9.45
C GLY A 248 10.87 13.26 10.28
N PRO A 249 9.61 13.03 9.86
CA PRO A 249 8.46 13.57 10.59
C PRO A 249 8.40 13.14 12.07
N GLY A 250 8.97 12.00 12.42
CA GLY A 250 9.08 11.54 13.80
C GLY A 250 9.95 12.45 14.68
N GLU A 251 11.08 12.93 14.14
CA GLU A 251 11.94 13.88 14.84
C GLU A 251 11.23 15.22 15.06
N LEU A 252 10.27 15.56 14.22
CA LEU A 252 9.45 16.76 14.31
C LEU A 252 8.19 16.57 15.17
N GLY A 253 8.03 15.40 15.81
CA GLY A 253 6.99 15.16 16.80
C GLY A 253 5.77 14.39 16.30
N ALA A 254 5.78 13.82 15.08
CA ALA A 254 4.72 12.89 14.65
C ALA A 254 4.71 11.63 15.55
N ASP A 255 3.53 11.06 15.77
CA ASP A 255 3.36 9.79 16.49
C ASP A 255 3.35 8.59 15.55
N ALA A 256 2.89 8.81 14.31
CA ALA A 256 2.97 7.86 13.23
C ALA A 256 3.24 8.59 11.90
N VAL A 257 3.95 7.92 11.02
CA VAL A 257 4.24 8.37 9.65
C VAL A 257 3.77 7.28 8.70
N CYS A 258 3.04 7.65 7.68
CA CYS A 258 2.60 6.70 6.65
C CYS A 258 2.73 7.33 5.27
N GLY A 259 2.74 6.52 4.25
CA GLY A 259 2.85 7.06 2.91
C GLY A 259 3.20 6.03 1.86
N GLU A 260 3.79 6.53 0.78
CA GLU A 260 4.10 5.80 -0.43
C GLU A 260 5.61 5.70 -0.65
N VAL A 261 6.10 4.52 -0.98
CA VAL A 261 7.52 4.26 -1.29
C VAL A 261 7.74 3.72 -2.70
N GLN A 262 6.76 3.85 -3.58
CA GLN A 262 6.87 3.44 -4.98
C GLN A 262 8.15 3.99 -5.64
N SER A 263 8.51 5.25 -5.34
CA SER A 263 9.68 5.92 -5.89
C SER A 263 11.03 5.28 -5.51
N PHE A 264 11.09 4.38 -4.53
CA PHE A 264 12.32 3.70 -4.15
C PHE A 264 12.70 2.52 -5.06
N GLY A 265 11.94 2.21 -6.08
CA GLY A 265 12.36 1.17 -7.02
C GLY A 265 11.27 0.65 -7.97
N ASN A 266 10.05 1.09 -7.82
CA ASN A 266 8.98 0.72 -8.73
C ASN A 266 8.81 1.77 -9.83
N ALA A 267 8.76 1.35 -11.09
CA ALA A 267 8.39 2.22 -12.19
C ALA A 267 6.93 2.67 -12.06
N LEU A 268 6.58 3.82 -12.66
CA LEU A 268 5.19 4.22 -12.78
C LEU A 268 4.45 3.27 -13.73
N ASN A 269 3.41 2.64 -13.24
CA ASN A 269 2.52 1.76 -14.01
C ASN A 269 1.08 2.17 -13.72
N PHE A 270 0.33 2.60 -14.63
CA PHE A 270 -1.07 3.04 -14.64
C PHE A 270 -1.99 2.38 -13.56
N GLY A 271 -1.63 2.46 -12.30
CA GLY A 271 -2.38 1.90 -11.17
C GLY A 271 -1.61 0.88 -10.33
N GLY A 272 -0.31 0.83 -10.44
CA GLY A 272 0.53 -0.01 -9.60
C GLY A 272 1.45 -0.97 -10.37
N PRO A 273 2.25 -1.76 -9.64
CA PRO A 273 2.23 -1.87 -8.18
C PRO A 273 2.79 -0.63 -7.49
N TYR A 274 2.18 -0.28 -6.36
CA TYR A 274 2.70 0.68 -5.39
C TYR A 274 3.18 -0.06 -4.13
N ALA A 275 3.73 0.68 -3.17
CA ALA A 275 4.13 0.13 -1.89
C ALA A 275 3.95 1.17 -0.79
N GLY A 276 3.00 0.92 0.09
CA GLY A 276 2.78 1.76 1.25
C GLY A 276 3.56 1.30 2.47
N TYR A 277 3.64 2.16 3.47
CA TYR A 277 4.25 1.84 4.77
C TYR A 277 3.53 2.58 5.91
N ILE A 278 3.71 2.06 7.11
CA ILE A 278 3.38 2.74 8.35
C ILE A 278 4.58 2.60 9.29
N SER A 279 5.10 3.74 9.74
CA SER A 279 6.10 3.84 10.79
C SER A 279 5.48 4.48 12.01
N ALA A 280 5.86 4.07 13.22
CA ALA A 280 5.22 4.57 14.43
C ALA A 280 6.17 4.52 15.65
N LYS A 281 5.78 5.20 16.71
CA LYS A 281 6.42 5.06 18.02
C LYS A 281 6.25 3.65 18.58
N LYS A 282 7.18 3.20 19.40
CA LYS A 282 7.23 1.84 19.98
C LYS A 282 5.96 1.43 20.73
N GLU A 283 5.25 2.37 21.30
CA GLU A 283 4.00 2.11 22.03
C GLU A 283 2.88 1.53 21.12
N PHE A 284 2.95 1.77 19.80
CA PHE A 284 2.00 1.26 18.83
C PHE A 284 2.34 -0.13 18.29
N MET A 285 3.47 -0.74 18.71
CA MET A 285 3.98 -2.01 18.14
C MET A 285 2.93 -3.11 18.06
N ARG A 286 2.05 -3.24 19.05
CA ARG A 286 1.00 -4.28 19.08
C ARG A 286 -0.27 -3.91 18.32
N ARG A 287 -0.33 -2.71 17.76
CA ARG A 287 -1.53 -2.15 17.11
C ARG A 287 -1.27 -1.71 15.68
N ILE A 288 0.01 -1.60 15.30
CA ILE A 288 0.39 -1.21 13.93
C ILE A 288 -0.15 -2.23 12.94
N PRO A 289 -0.85 -1.79 11.88
CA PRO A 289 -1.33 -2.67 10.83
C PRO A 289 -0.19 -3.27 10.02
N GLY A 290 -0.45 -4.40 9.39
CA GLY A 290 0.53 -5.12 8.60
C GLY A 290 1.38 -6.06 9.42
N ARG A 291 2.40 -6.63 8.77
CA ARG A 291 3.33 -7.57 9.39
C ARG A 291 4.52 -6.83 9.97
N LEU A 292 5.02 -7.30 11.10
CA LEU A 292 6.35 -6.96 11.64
C LEU A 292 7.23 -8.21 11.59
N VAL A 293 8.44 -8.04 11.08
CA VAL A 293 9.50 -9.03 11.15
C VAL A 293 10.43 -8.60 12.27
N GLY A 294 10.68 -9.50 13.22
CA GLY A 294 11.58 -9.31 14.34
C GLY A 294 12.78 -10.25 14.23
N GLU A 295 13.85 -9.88 14.90
CA GLU A 295 15.05 -10.69 15.07
C GLU A 295 15.15 -11.14 16.54
N THR A 296 15.56 -12.37 16.76
CA THR A 296 15.81 -12.91 18.10
C THR A 296 16.96 -13.91 18.02
N LEU A 297 17.59 -14.13 19.13
CA LEU A 297 18.61 -15.15 19.28
C LEU A 297 18.01 -16.38 19.99
N ASP A 298 18.53 -17.56 19.68
CA ASP A 298 18.20 -18.78 20.40
C ASP A 298 18.90 -18.82 21.79
N SER A 299 18.71 -19.92 22.53
CA SER A 299 19.32 -20.10 23.85
C SER A 299 20.86 -20.23 23.82
N GLU A 300 21.45 -20.43 22.66
CA GLU A 300 22.88 -20.55 22.43
C GLU A 300 23.49 -19.24 21.86
N GLY A 301 22.66 -18.25 21.56
CA GLY A 301 23.07 -16.94 21.05
C GLY A 301 23.25 -16.88 19.51
N ASN A 302 22.70 -17.88 18.80
CA ASN A 302 22.70 -17.91 17.33
C ASN A 302 21.49 -17.17 16.77
#